data_19b23f4278fceba3d5e3a5d648f04fbd
#
_entry.id   19b23f4278fceba3d5e3a5d648f04fbd
#
_cell.length_a   1.000
_cell.length_b   1.000
_cell.length_c   1.000
_cell.angle_alpha   90.00
_cell.angle_beta   90.00
_cell.angle_gamma   90.00
#
_symmetry.space_group_name_H-M   'P 1'
#
loop_
_entity.id
_entity.type
_entity.pdbx_description
1 polymer ?
#
loop_
_entity_poly.entity_id
_entity_poly.type
_entity_poly.pdbx_seq_one_letter_code
_entity_poly.pdbx_strand_id
1 'polypeptide(L)'
;MSVSGSLIRVFGNPVCWIAKRHHKVARNTTEAELIAMSSTADVLLWVKKLLVDLGYVPYRPKLWGDNQSANRVAANRLSSHRTKSLNVKDLCAQGMHEREELFVDWVGTKDQMADILTKVLPGPAMKTFCSKLHLRDCPDPKPESLVLFVGEC
;
A
#
# COMPACT_ATOMS: atom_id res chain seq x y z
N MET A 1 -1.17 15.58 -11.70
CA MET A 1 -0.62 15.20 -10.39
C MET A 1 -1.19 13.84 -10.04
N SER A 2 -0.34 12.85 -9.78
CA SER A 2 -0.78 11.50 -9.39
C SER A 2 -0.91 11.39 -7.86
N VAL A 3 -1.86 10.58 -7.42
CA VAL A 3 -2.06 10.21 -6.02
C VAL A 3 -1.76 8.72 -5.90
N SER A 4 -0.94 8.32 -4.94
CA SER A 4 -0.76 6.92 -4.58
C SER A 4 -1.60 6.58 -3.36
N GLY A 5 -2.20 5.40 -3.39
CA GLY A 5 -2.89 4.81 -2.26
C GLY A 5 -2.17 3.57 -1.78
N SER A 6 -2.06 3.43 -0.47
CA SER A 6 -1.52 2.24 0.17
C SER A 6 -2.48 1.78 1.25
N LEU A 7 -2.75 0.50 1.29
CA LEU A 7 -3.62 -0.13 2.27
C LEU A 7 -2.92 -1.37 2.85
N ILE A 8 -2.66 -1.39 4.14
CA ILE A 8 -2.04 -2.51 4.83
C ILE A 8 -3.08 -3.23 5.66
N ARG A 9 -3.11 -4.54 5.51
CA ARG A 9 -4.02 -5.42 6.25
C ARG A 9 -3.23 -6.40 7.11
N VAL A 10 -3.71 -6.61 8.32
CA VAL A 10 -3.19 -7.62 9.24
C VAL A 10 -4.35 -8.53 9.63
N PHE A 11 -4.17 -9.84 9.47
CA PHE A 11 -5.22 -10.84 9.71
C PHE A 11 -6.55 -10.54 8.99
N GLY A 12 -6.44 -10.00 7.76
CA GLY A 12 -7.60 -9.65 6.95
C GLY A 12 -8.20 -8.26 7.20
N ASN A 13 -7.83 -7.57 8.27
CA ASN A 13 -8.38 -6.26 8.63
C ASN A 13 -7.44 -5.10 8.26
N PRO A 14 -7.97 -3.95 7.81
CA PRO A 14 -7.17 -2.76 7.53
C PRO A 14 -6.62 -2.19 8.84
N VAL A 15 -5.29 -1.98 8.89
CA VAL A 15 -4.59 -1.41 10.06
C VAL A 15 -3.88 -0.11 9.73
N CYS A 16 -3.55 0.12 8.46
CA CYS A 16 -2.89 1.34 8.02
C CYS A 16 -3.31 1.66 6.58
N TRP A 17 -3.59 2.93 6.31
CA TRP A 17 -3.91 3.42 4.97
C TRP A 17 -3.28 4.78 4.74
N ILE A 18 -2.81 5.02 3.53
CA ILE A 18 -2.15 6.25 3.14
C ILE A 18 -2.68 6.66 1.77
N ALA A 19 -3.09 7.91 1.64
CA ALA A 19 -3.34 8.55 0.36
C ALA A 19 -2.38 9.74 0.24
N LYS A 20 -1.42 9.67 -0.66
CA LYS A 20 -0.37 10.67 -0.79
C LYS A 20 -0.28 11.20 -2.20
N ARG A 21 -0.28 12.53 -2.34
CA ARG A 21 -0.01 13.20 -3.60
C ARG A 21 1.49 13.18 -3.88
N HIS A 22 1.88 12.76 -5.09
CA HIS A 22 3.29 12.79 -5.48
C HIS A 22 3.74 14.20 -5.84
N HIS A 23 4.85 14.64 -5.24
CA HIS A 23 5.52 15.87 -5.64
C HIS A 23 6.44 15.68 -6.86
N LYS A 24 6.91 14.44 -7.07
CA LYS A 24 7.67 14.09 -8.28
C LYS A 24 6.71 13.83 -9.44
N VAL A 25 7.01 14.41 -10.58
CA VAL A 25 6.34 14.05 -11.82
C VAL A 25 6.95 12.74 -12.30
N ALA A 26 6.22 11.64 -12.13
CA ALA A 26 6.63 10.36 -12.70
C ALA A 26 6.59 10.46 -14.23
N ARG A 27 7.59 9.94 -14.91
CA ARG A 27 7.70 9.96 -16.38
C ARG A 27 6.72 9.00 -17.05
N ASN A 28 6.30 7.98 -16.32
CA ASN A 28 5.34 6.98 -16.79
C ASN A 28 4.61 6.32 -15.59
N THR A 29 3.54 5.60 -15.88
CA THR A 29 2.72 4.91 -14.87
C THR A 29 3.50 3.85 -14.09
N THR A 30 4.42 3.13 -14.73
CA THR A 30 5.27 2.11 -14.08
C THR A 30 6.16 2.74 -13.00
N GLU A 31 6.75 3.91 -13.28
CA GLU A 31 7.57 4.65 -12.31
C GLU A 31 6.74 5.12 -11.11
N ALA A 32 5.54 5.65 -11.37
CA ALA A 32 4.62 6.07 -10.31
C ALA A 32 4.26 4.91 -9.38
N GLU A 33 3.94 3.76 -9.95
CA GLU A 33 3.63 2.55 -9.21
C GLU A 33 4.83 2.02 -8.40
N LEU A 34 6.03 2.01 -8.96
CA LEU A 34 7.24 1.57 -8.24
C LEU A 34 7.54 2.47 -7.03
N ILE A 35 7.36 3.79 -7.17
CA ILE A 35 7.51 4.73 -6.06
C ILE A 35 6.46 4.44 -4.98
N ALA A 36 5.21 4.18 -5.38
CA ALA A 36 4.13 3.82 -4.45
C ALA A 36 4.42 2.50 -3.74
N MET A 37 4.87 1.47 -4.48
CA MET A 37 5.23 0.16 -3.92
C MET A 37 6.38 0.26 -2.93
N SER A 38 7.43 1.04 -3.22
CA SER A 38 8.57 1.23 -2.33
C SER A 38 8.17 1.96 -1.04
N SER A 39 7.36 3.02 -1.15
CA SER A 39 6.84 3.71 0.03
C SER A 39 5.93 2.80 0.89
N THR A 40 5.14 1.94 0.25
CA THR A 40 4.29 0.98 0.95
C THR A 40 5.11 -0.12 1.63
N ALA A 41 6.18 -0.58 0.98
CA ALA A 41 7.07 -1.60 1.51
C ALA A 41 7.76 -1.14 2.81
N ASP A 42 8.17 0.12 2.89
CA ASP A 42 8.75 0.70 4.11
C ASP A 42 7.77 0.62 5.30
N VAL A 43 6.51 1.04 5.07
CA VAL A 43 5.47 0.99 6.12
C VAL A 43 5.12 -0.47 6.47
N LEU A 44 5.10 -1.35 5.48
CA LEU A 44 4.82 -2.78 5.68
C LEU A 44 5.88 -3.43 6.58
N LEU A 45 7.16 -3.10 6.38
CA LEU A 45 8.23 -3.58 7.26
C LEU A 45 8.13 -3.02 8.67
N TRP A 46 7.74 -1.76 8.81
CA TRP A 46 7.49 -1.17 10.12
C TRP A 46 6.36 -1.91 10.85
N VAL A 47 5.23 -2.17 10.19
CA VAL A 47 4.12 -2.96 10.75
C VAL A 47 4.57 -4.39 11.10
N LYS A 48 5.37 -5.03 10.21
CA LYS A 48 5.94 -6.35 10.49
C LYS A 48 6.78 -6.36 11.76
N LYS A 49 7.65 -5.35 11.93
CA LYS A 49 8.49 -5.22 13.13
C LYS A 49 7.63 -5.04 14.39
N LEU A 50 6.62 -4.18 14.33
CA LEU A 50 5.67 -4.00 15.44
C LEU A 50 4.99 -5.32 15.84
N LEU A 51 4.56 -6.12 14.85
CA LEU A 51 3.96 -7.43 15.13
C LEU A 51 4.94 -8.38 15.82
N VAL A 52 6.23 -8.38 15.41
CA VAL A 52 7.28 -9.16 16.07
C VAL A 52 7.47 -8.70 17.52
N ASP A 53 7.52 -7.40 17.76
CA ASP A 53 7.67 -6.83 19.11
C ASP A 53 6.46 -7.16 20.01
N LEU A 54 5.28 -7.36 19.41
CA LEU A 54 4.08 -7.85 20.10
C LEU A 54 4.02 -9.39 20.28
N GLY A 55 5.08 -10.10 19.90
CA GLY A 55 5.17 -11.56 20.04
C GLY A 55 4.54 -12.36 18.89
N TYR A 56 4.10 -11.71 17.81
CA TYR A 56 3.64 -12.41 16.61
C TYR A 56 4.81 -12.65 15.67
N VAL A 57 4.90 -13.87 15.12
CA VAL A 57 5.85 -14.20 14.04
C VAL A 57 5.10 -14.09 12.71
N PRO A 58 5.12 -12.92 12.05
CA PRO A 58 4.39 -12.77 10.81
C PRO A 58 5.06 -13.60 9.70
N TYR A 59 4.24 -14.27 8.90
CA TYR A 59 4.68 -14.80 7.63
C TYR A 59 5.22 -13.68 6.75
N ARG A 60 5.97 -14.06 5.73
CA ARG A 60 6.47 -13.15 4.72
C ARG A 60 5.32 -12.32 4.14
N PRO A 61 5.29 -11.00 4.32
CA PRO A 61 4.18 -10.17 3.85
C PRO A 61 4.13 -10.13 2.32
N LYS A 62 2.93 -9.95 1.77
CA LYS A 62 2.70 -9.80 0.34
C LYS A 62 2.40 -8.35 -0.01
N LEU A 63 3.07 -7.84 -1.03
CA LEU A 63 2.82 -6.54 -1.64
C LEU A 63 2.08 -6.77 -2.97
N TRP A 64 0.83 -6.32 -3.04
CA TRP A 64 -0.03 -6.48 -4.20
C TRP A 64 -0.02 -5.23 -5.06
N GLY A 65 0.26 -5.38 -6.35
CA GLY A 65 0.15 -4.31 -7.35
C GLY A 65 -0.67 -4.75 -8.55
N ASP A 66 -1.40 -3.84 -9.18
CA ASP A 66 -2.18 -4.11 -10.39
C ASP A 66 -1.41 -3.84 -11.69
N ASN A 67 -0.26 -3.16 -11.60
CA ASN A 67 0.60 -2.90 -12.74
C ASN A 67 1.64 -4.03 -12.91
N GLN A 68 1.40 -4.91 -13.89
CA GLN A 68 2.28 -6.04 -14.16
C GLN A 68 3.74 -5.63 -14.47
N SER A 69 3.95 -4.51 -15.14
CA SER A 69 5.30 -4.03 -15.46
C SER A 69 6.05 -3.60 -14.20
N ALA A 70 5.37 -2.88 -13.29
CA ALA A 70 5.93 -2.49 -12.00
C ALA A 70 6.24 -3.73 -11.13
N ASN A 71 5.32 -4.68 -11.06
CA ASN A 71 5.51 -5.92 -10.31
C ASN A 71 6.70 -6.74 -10.82
N ARG A 72 6.89 -6.82 -12.14
CA ARG A 72 8.04 -7.53 -12.73
C ARG A 72 9.37 -6.87 -12.36
N VAL A 73 9.42 -5.53 -12.32
CA VAL A 73 10.61 -4.81 -11.89
C VAL A 73 10.83 -5.00 -10.40
N ALA A 74 9.80 -4.82 -9.57
CA ALA A 74 9.88 -4.98 -8.12
C ALA A 74 10.20 -6.43 -7.69
N ALA A 75 9.82 -7.42 -8.50
CA ALA A 75 10.19 -8.83 -8.30
C ALA A 75 11.52 -9.24 -8.97
N ASN A 76 12.36 -8.29 -9.37
CA ASN A 76 13.65 -8.50 -10.03
C ASN A 76 13.61 -9.38 -11.30
N ARG A 77 12.44 -9.47 -11.94
CA ARG A 77 12.26 -10.29 -13.14
C ARG A 77 12.65 -9.60 -14.44
N LEU A 78 12.88 -8.28 -14.41
CA LEU A 78 13.30 -7.49 -15.56
C LEU A 78 14.10 -6.26 -15.12
N SER A 79 15.38 -6.19 -15.48
CA SER A 79 16.09 -4.93 -15.58
C SER A 79 15.60 -4.22 -16.84
N SER A 80 14.92 -3.10 -16.72
CA SER A 80 14.32 -2.39 -17.85
C SER A 80 14.96 -1.02 -18.05
N HIS A 81 15.11 -0.62 -19.31
CA HIS A 81 15.48 0.76 -19.68
C HIS A 81 14.55 1.82 -19.04
N ARG A 82 13.34 1.42 -18.64
CA ARG A 82 12.34 2.28 -17.98
C ARG A 82 12.67 2.62 -16.54
N THR A 83 13.61 1.92 -15.91
CA THR A 83 14.02 2.13 -14.51
C THR A 83 15.30 2.91 -14.35
N LYS A 84 15.96 3.32 -15.44
CA LYS A 84 17.23 4.08 -15.41
C LYS A 84 17.13 5.45 -14.72
N SER A 85 15.94 6.00 -14.59
CA SER A 85 15.68 7.28 -13.93
C SER A 85 15.27 7.15 -12.46
N LEU A 86 15.09 5.91 -11.97
CA LEU A 86 14.69 5.66 -10.60
C LEU A 86 15.89 5.77 -9.65
N ASN A 87 15.69 6.44 -8.53
CA ASN A 87 16.68 6.45 -7.47
C ASN A 87 16.64 5.10 -6.71
N VAL A 88 17.72 4.79 -5.99
CA VAL A 88 17.83 3.60 -5.15
C VAL A 88 16.63 3.48 -4.17
N LYS A 89 16.15 4.60 -3.64
CA LYS A 89 14.96 4.65 -2.76
C LYS A 89 13.68 4.17 -3.44
N ASP A 90 13.54 4.43 -4.74
CA ASP A 90 12.37 4.05 -5.52
C ASP A 90 12.39 2.55 -5.88
N LEU A 91 13.50 1.86 -5.62
CA LEU A 91 13.71 0.42 -5.81
C LEU A 91 13.73 -0.36 -4.47
N CYS A 92 13.33 0.26 -3.38
CA CYS A 92 13.35 -0.36 -2.05
C CYS A 92 12.56 -1.68 -2.01
N ALA A 93 11.37 -1.71 -2.62
CA ALA A 93 10.56 -2.93 -2.70
C ALA A 93 11.27 -4.07 -3.43
N GLN A 94 12.07 -3.77 -4.46
CA GLN A 94 12.89 -4.75 -5.17
C GLN A 94 13.94 -5.36 -4.25
N GLY A 95 14.72 -4.52 -3.56
CA GLY A 95 15.75 -4.99 -2.62
C GLY A 95 15.17 -5.84 -1.48
N MET A 96 13.97 -5.49 -1.00
CA MET A 96 13.27 -6.28 0.01
C MET A 96 12.77 -7.62 -0.53
N HIS A 97 12.34 -7.67 -1.78
CA HIS A 97 11.95 -8.91 -2.45
C HIS A 97 13.14 -9.83 -2.63
N GLU A 98 14.30 -9.29 -3.06
CA GLU A 98 15.57 -10.02 -3.23
C GLU A 98 16.07 -10.62 -1.90
N ARG A 99 15.97 -9.87 -0.80
CA ARG A 99 16.32 -10.34 0.55
C ARG A 99 15.26 -11.24 1.18
N GLU A 100 14.24 -11.58 0.43
CA GLU A 100 13.14 -12.42 0.91
C GLU A 100 12.35 -11.84 2.10
N GLU A 101 12.36 -10.53 2.31
CA GLU A 101 11.65 -9.84 3.38
C GLU A 101 10.16 -9.66 3.08
N LEU A 102 9.79 -9.59 1.79
CA LEU A 102 8.42 -9.54 1.29
C LEU A 102 8.28 -10.27 -0.05
N PHE A 103 7.05 -10.58 -0.45
CA PHE A 103 6.71 -11.05 -1.79
C PHE A 103 5.97 -9.96 -2.57
N VAL A 104 6.36 -9.75 -3.82
CA VAL A 104 5.59 -8.95 -4.77
C VAL A 104 4.70 -9.88 -5.58
N ASP A 105 3.42 -9.59 -5.63
CA ASP A 105 2.43 -10.38 -6.36
C ASP A 105 1.47 -9.47 -7.14
N TRP A 106 0.73 -10.05 -8.07
CA TRP A 106 -0.19 -9.30 -8.91
C TRP A 106 -1.63 -9.46 -8.44
N VAL A 107 -2.39 -8.36 -8.54
CA VAL A 107 -3.83 -8.34 -8.31
C VAL A 107 -4.54 -7.70 -9.50
N GLY A 108 -5.71 -8.22 -9.85
CA GLY A 108 -6.53 -7.59 -10.90
C GLY A 108 -7.03 -6.21 -10.46
N THR A 109 -7.10 -5.25 -11.38
CA THR A 109 -7.53 -3.86 -11.08
C THR A 109 -8.90 -3.81 -10.38
N LYS A 110 -9.81 -4.74 -10.69
CA LYS A 110 -11.12 -4.83 -10.02
C LYS A 110 -11.03 -5.24 -8.55
N ASP A 111 -9.92 -5.83 -8.14
CA ASP A 111 -9.67 -6.32 -6.79
C ASP A 111 -8.62 -5.49 -6.05
N GLN A 112 -8.06 -4.43 -6.68
CA GLN A 112 -7.11 -3.52 -6.07
C GLN A 112 -7.79 -2.64 -5.02
N MET A 113 -7.72 -3.07 -3.77
CA MET A 113 -8.40 -2.39 -2.66
C MET A 113 -7.86 -0.98 -2.37
N ALA A 114 -6.61 -0.68 -2.73
CA ALA A 114 -6.04 0.65 -2.56
C ALA A 114 -6.69 1.71 -3.47
N ASP A 115 -7.41 1.29 -4.51
CA ASP A 115 -8.15 2.20 -5.41
C ASP A 115 -9.21 3.03 -4.69
N ILE A 116 -9.77 2.54 -3.58
CA ILE A 116 -10.72 3.30 -2.74
C ILE A 116 -10.10 4.61 -2.21
N LEU A 117 -8.76 4.69 -2.13
CA LEU A 117 -8.03 5.85 -1.63
C LEU A 117 -7.65 6.86 -2.73
N THR A 118 -7.74 6.47 -3.99
CA THR A 118 -7.15 7.23 -5.10
C THR A 118 -8.13 7.54 -6.23
N LYS A 119 -9.23 6.81 -6.31
CA LYS A 119 -10.20 6.90 -7.41
C LYS A 119 -11.60 7.20 -6.88
N VAL A 120 -12.36 7.96 -7.67
CA VAL A 120 -13.80 8.07 -7.45
C VAL A 120 -14.44 6.80 -7.98
N LEU A 121 -14.93 5.97 -7.07
CA LEU A 121 -15.52 4.68 -7.41
C LEU A 121 -17.04 4.80 -7.54
N PRO A 122 -17.68 4.09 -8.51
CA PRO A 122 -19.12 3.95 -8.55
C PRO A 122 -19.66 3.32 -7.25
N GLY A 123 -20.86 3.71 -6.84
CA GLY A 123 -21.48 3.26 -5.58
C GLY A 123 -21.44 1.73 -5.34
N PRO A 124 -21.77 0.89 -6.34
CA PRO A 124 -21.68 -0.57 -6.18
C PRO A 124 -20.26 -1.07 -5.90
N ALA A 125 -19.25 -0.50 -6.58
CA ALA A 125 -17.84 -0.86 -6.38
C ALA A 125 -17.36 -0.43 -4.98
N MET A 126 -17.74 0.79 -4.55
CA MET A 126 -17.45 1.31 -3.21
C MET A 126 -18.02 0.37 -2.13
N LYS A 127 -19.28 -0.03 -2.23
CA LYS A 127 -19.92 -0.96 -1.28
C LYS A 127 -19.18 -2.30 -1.23
N THR A 128 -18.76 -2.83 -2.39
CA THR A 128 -17.99 -4.07 -2.46
C THR A 128 -16.65 -3.95 -1.73
N PHE A 129 -15.92 -2.87 -1.91
CA PHE A 129 -14.66 -2.66 -1.20
C PHE A 129 -14.86 -2.42 0.29
N CYS A 130 -15.86 -1.65 0.70
CA CYS A 130 -16.21 -1.48 2.11
C CYS A 130 -16.50 -2.83 2.78
N SER A 131 -17.27 -3.69 2.11
CA SER A 131 -17.55 -5.05 2.61
C SER A 131 -16.27 -5.91 2.71
N LYS A 132 -15.40 -5.90 1.69
CA LYS A 132 -14.11 -6.62 1.69
C LYS A 132 -13.15 -6.11 2.77
N LEU A 133 -13.28 -4.86 3.17
CA LEU A 133 -12.48 -4.21 4.22
C LEU A 133 -13.13 -4.28 5.59
N HIS A 134 -14.29 -4.96 5.71
CA HIS A 134 -15.09 -5.02 6.95
C HIS A 134 -15.46 -3.64 7.50
N LEU A 135 -15.54 -2.62 6.64
CA LEU A 135 -15.98 -1.29 7.04
C LEU A 135 -17.50 -1.30 7.21
N ARG A 136 -17.96 -0.70 8.28
CA ARG A 136 -19.37 -0.52 8.58
C ARG A 136 -19.69 0.97 8.66
N ASP A 137 -20.93 1.32 8.38
CA ASP A 137 -21.40 2.67 8.65
C ASP A 137 -21.23 2.95 10.15
N CYS A 138 -20.47 3.99 10.46
CA CYS A 138 -20.39 4.49 11.82
C CYS A 138 -21.62 5.37 12.02
N PRO A 139 -22.49 5.12 13.00
CA PRO A 139 -23.49 6.10 13.37
C PRO A 139 -22.78 7.40 13.72
N ASP A 140 -23.35 8.53 13.33
CA ASP A 140 -22.75 9.85 13.59
C ASP A 140 -22.25 9.90 15.03
N PRO A 141 -20.96 10.26 15.24
CA PRO A 141 -20.41 10.30 16.58
C PRO A 141 -21.22 11.29 17.39
N LYS A 142 -21.82 10.83 18.49
CA LYS A 142 -22.43 11.76 19.43
C LYS A 142 -21.37 12.79 19.83
N PRO A 143 -21.71 14.07 20.01
CA PRO A 143 -20.74 15.12 20.35
C PRO A 143 -19.84 14.80 21.53
N GLU A 144 -20.30 13.92 22.41
CA GLU A 144 -19.60 13.45 23.61
C GLU A 144 -18.58 12.34 23.34
N SER A 145 -18.50 11.78 22.12
CA SER A 145 -17.60 10.65 21.79
C SER A 145 -16.27 11.09 21.16
N LEU A 146 -16.04 12.39 20.99
CA LEU A 146 -14.75 12.90 20.50
C LEU A 146 -13.76 12.99 21.67
N VAL A 147 -13.15 11.89 22.03
CA VAL A 147 -12.05 11.88 23.00
C VAL A 147 -10.74 12.04 22.22
N LEU A 148 -10.21 13.26 22.18
CA LEU A 148 -8.88 13.55 21.69
C LEU A 148 -7.90 13.23 22.81
N PHE A 149 -7.15 12.15 22.69
CA PHE A 149 -5.97 11.92 23.48
C PHE A 149 -4.80 12.70 22.87
N VAL A 150 -4.53 13.90 23.39
CA VAL A 150 -3.30 14.63 23.10
C VAL A 150 -2.29 14.17 24.16
N GLY A 151 -1.38 13.26 23.76
CA GLY A 151 -0.18 12.98 24.55
C GLY A 151 0.88 14.01 24.19
N GLU A 152 1.26 14.88 25.11
CA GLU A 152 2.51 15.62 25.01
C GLU A 152 3.66 14.64 25.27
N CYS A 153 4.61 14.55 24.31
CA CYS A 153 5.96 14.02 24.52
C CYS A 153 6.92 15.17 24.63
#